data_6256dce8df3ba7dc89eeaab6ea348af0
#
_entry.id   6256dce8df3ba7dc89eeaab6ea348af0
#
_cell.length_a   1.000
_cell.length_b   1.000
_cell.length_c   1.000
_cell.angle_alpha   90.00
_cell.angle_beta   90.00
_cell.angle_gamma   90.00
#
_symmetry.space_group_name_H-M   'P 1'
#
loop_
_entity.id
_entity.type
_entity.pdbx_description
1 polymer ?
#
loop_
_entity_poly.entity_id
_entity_poly.type
_entity_poly.pdbx_seq_one_letter_code
_entity_poly.pdbx_strand_id
1 'polypeptide(L)'
;ARIMTKLAKWLVLLGLFLGLAGTPALADRLKDMTSIAGVRSNQLVGYGVVVGLAGTGDGSSGLTLQSLQSMVSQFGLVTPTSGLNAKNVASVIVTAEMPAFMKPGQRLDVTVSTIGGSKSLRGGTLLMTPMLGADGETYAVAQGNLVVGGLGVEGNDGSSVIVNVPTVGRIPRGASIEKMVDTPFQS
;
A
#
# COMPACT_ATOMS: atom_id res chain seq x y z
N ALA A 1 -59.94 -41.96 -11.30
CA ALA A 1 -59.58 -41.70 -9.89
C ALA A 1 -58.10 -41.89 -9.59
N ARG A 2 -57.40 -42.94 -10.13
CA ARG A 2 -55.98 -43.21 -9.83
C ARG A 2 -54.97 -42.22 -10.42
N ILE A 3 -55.28 -41.50 -11.46
CA ILE A 3 -54.39 -40.51 -12.09
C ILE A 3 -54.38 -39.19 -11.29
N MET A 4 -55.50 -38.76 -10.81
CA MET A 4 -55.60 -37.53 -10.00
C MET A 4 -54.86 -37.64 -8.66
N THR A 5 -54.87 -38.83 -8.04
CA THR A 5 -54.12 -39.04 -6.78
C THR A 5 -52.62 -39.07 -6.99
N LYS A 6 -52.11 -39.50 -8.15
CA LYS A 6 -50.70 -39.44 -8.49
C LYS A 6 -50.25 -38.01 -8.80
N LEU A 7 -51.04 -37.21 -9.52
CA LEU A 7 -50.77 -35.83 -9.80
C LEU A 7 -50.73 -34.97 -8.50
N ALA A 8 -51.69 -35.22 -7.59
CA ALA A 8 -51.71 -34.53 -6.31
C ALA A 8 -50.43 -34.82 -5.45
N LYS A 9 -49.97 -36.06 -5.47
CA LYS A 9 -48.72 -36.43 -4.76
C LYS A 9 -47.49 -35.78 -5.37
N TRP A 10 -47.44 -35.66 -6.69
CA TRP A 10 -46.31 -34.98 -7.39
C TRP A 10 -46.31 -33.48 -7.13
N LEU A 11 -47.47 -32.83 -7.05
CA LEU A 11 -47.59 -31.40 -6.72
C LEU A 11 -47.15 -31.11 -5.26
N VAL A 12 -47.52 -32.00 -4.33
CA VAL A 12 -47.08 -31.86 -2.94
C VAL A 12 -45.59 -32.07 -2.81
N LEU A 13 -44.96 -33.05 -3.50
CA LEU A 13 -43.53 -33.25 -3.54
C LEU A 13 -42.77 -32.07 -4.18
N LEU A 14 -43.31 -31.48 -5.26
CA LEU A 14 -42.75 -30.32 -5.91
C LEU A 14 -42.81 -29.07 -4.99
N GLY A 15 -43.89 -28.88 -4.27
CA GLY A 15 -44.05 -27.82 -3.29
C GLY A 15 -43.09 -27.97 -2.09
N LEU A 16 -42.86 -29.20 -1.65
CA LEU A 16 -41.90 -29.49 -0.59
C LEU A 16 -40.46 -29.22 -1.03
N PHE A 17 -40.13 -29.50 -2.29
CA PHE A 17 -38.81 -29.24 -2.85
C PHE A 17 -38.53 -27.74 -3.07
N LEU A 18 -39.54 -26.93 -3.41
CA LEU A 18 -39.43 -25.49 -3.54
C LEU A 18 -39.26 -24.78 -2.17
N GLY A 19 -39.81 -25.36 -1.11
CA GLY A 19 -39.71 -24.81 0.26
C GLY A 19 -38.33 -24.98 0.89
N LEU A 20 -37.43 -25.81 0.34
CA LEU A 20 -36.05 -26.02 0.81
C LEU A 20 -35.02 -25.14 0.07
N ALA A 21 -35.45 -24.24 -0.83
CA ALA A 21 -34.58 -23.19 -1.36
C ALA A 21 -34.25 -22.21 -0.23
N GLY A 22 -33.28 -22.60 0.61
CA GLY A 22 -32.79 -21.78 1.71
C GLY A 22 -32.33 -20.43 1.19
N THR A 23 -32.85 -19.38 1.78
CA THR A 23 -32.34 -18.01 1.58
C THR A 23 -30.84 -18.02 1.82
N PRO A 24 -30.01 -17.43 0.92
CA PRO A 24 -28.59 -17.29 1.21
C PRO A 24 -28.46 -16.48 2.50
N ALA A 25 -27.97 -17.13 3.55
CA ALA A 25 -27.60 -16.45 4.78
C ALA A 25 -26.42 -15.53 4.43
N LEU A 26 -26.68 -14.24 4.28
CA LEU A 26 -25.65 -13.22 4.23
C LEU A 26 -25.00 -13.18 5.62
N ALA A 27 -24.00 -14.03 5.81
CA ALA A 27 -23.16 -14.00 6.99
C ALA A 27 -22.20 -12.82 6.82
N ASP A 28 -22.66 -11.61 7.13
CA ASP A 28 -21.79 -10.46 7.29
C ASP A 28 -20.80 -10.77 8.42
N ARG A 29 -19.51 -10.62 8.10
CA ARG A 29 -18.46 -10.87 9.07
C ARG A 29 -18.58 -9.85 10.19
N LEU A 30 -18.78 -10.31 11.41
CA LEU A 30 -18.89 -9.45 12.61
C LEU A 30 -17.75 -8.43 12.71
N LYS A 31 -16.55 -8.79 12.23
CA LYS A 31 -15.39 -7.89 12.23
C LYS A 31 -15.57 -6.63 11.34
N ASP A 32 -16.44 -6.70 10.34
CA ASP A 32 -16.68 -5.58 9.42
C ASP A 32 -17.77 -4.64 9.96
N MET A 33 -18.51 -5.07 10.98
CA MET A 33 -19.60 -4.33 11.62
C MET A 33 -19.25 -3.78 13.00
N THR A 34 -18.12 -4.20 13.59
CA THR A 34 -17.73 -3.78 14.95
C THR A 34 -16.43 -3.01 14.93
N SER A 35 -16.44 -1.77 15.40
CA SER A 35 -15.25 -1.03 15.78
C SER A 35 -15.12 -1.06 17.30
N ILE A 36 -13.95 -1.45 17.81
CA ILE A 36 -13.70 -1.40 19.25
C ILE A 36 -13.48 0.07 19.61
N ALA A 37 -14.34 0.63 20.46
CA ALA A 37 -14.20 2.01 20.93
C ALA A 37 -12.83 2.20 21.61
N GLY A 38 -12.12 3.27 21.25
CA GLY A 38 -10.78 3.57 21.78
C GLY A 38 -9.62 2.96 21.02
N VAL A 39 -9.85 2.07 20.04
CA VAL A 39 -8.79 1.56 19.17
C VAL A 39 -8.66 2.44 17.94
N ARG A 40 -7.55 3.14 17.80
CA ARG A 40 -7.24 3.99 16.64
C ARG A 40 -6.04 3.41 15.90
N SER A 41 -6.11 3.46 14.59
CA SER A 41 -4.92 3.30 13.74
C SER A 41 -4.12 4.60 13.76
N ASN A 42 -2.79 4.47 13.73
CA ASN A 42 -1.89 5.60 13.69
C ASN A 42 -1.35 5.76 12.27
N GLN A 43 -1.44 6.97 11.74
CA GLN A 43 -0.87 7.29 10.43
C GLN A 43 0.62 7.57 10.60
N LEU A 44 1.43 6.88 9.80
CA LEU A 44 2.87 7.09 9.73
C LEU A 44 3.23 7.75 8.41
N VAL A 45 4.15 8.70 8.49
CA VAL A 45 4.65 9.44 7.32
C VAL A 45 6.17 9.46 7.37
N GLY A 46 6.81 9.25 6.23
CA GLY A 46 8.25 9.36 6.08
C GLY A 46 8.62 10.08 4.78
N TYR A 47 9.75 10.76 4.79
CA TYR A 47 10.38 11.30 3.59
C TYR A 47 11.50 10.36 3.17
N GLY A 48 11.50 9.94 1.92
CA GLY A 48 12.47 8.98 1.41
C GLY A 48 12.96 9.28 0.01
N VAL A 49 13.87 8.43 -0.44
CA VAL A 49 14.45 8.48 -1.78
C VAL A 49 14.31 7.12 -2.43
N VAL A 50 13.80 7.12 -3.66
CA VAL A 50 13.73 5.96 -4.53
C VAL A 50 14.88 6.02 -5.54
N VAL A 51 15.59 4.92 -5.69
CA VAL A 51 16.72 4.79 -6.62
C VAL A 51 16.46 3.69 -7.65
N GLY A 52 17.25 3.65 -8.71
CA GLY A 52 17.17 2.60 -9.73
C GLY A 52 16.09 2.84 -10.79
N LEU A 53 15.62 4.07 -10.91
CA LEU A 53 14.66 4.44 -11.97
C LEU A 53 15.34 4.49 -13.33
N ALA A 54 14.64 4.06 -14.38
CA ALA A 54 15.15 4.04 -15.75
C ALA A 54 14.96 5.38 -16.46
N GLY A 55 15.57 6.45 -15.94
CA GLY A 55 15.48 7.78 -16.50
C GLY A 55 14.19 8.54 -16.23
N THR A 56 13.30 7.99 -15.37
CA THR A 56 11.99 8.57 -15.04
C THR A 56 11.99 9.37 -13.73
N GLY A 57 13.14 9.54 -13.11
CA GLY A 57 13.30 10.25 -11.84
C GLY A 57 13.11 11.76 -11.92
N ASP A 58 13.50 12.47 -10.87
CA ASP A 58 13.24 13.91 -10.69
C ASP A 58 14.04 14.84 -11.62
N GLY A 59 14.94 14.29 -12.43
CA GLY A 59 15.73 15.06 -13.39
C GLY A 59 16.79 15.93 -12.72
N SER A 60 16.71 17.25 -12.87
CA SER A 60 17.69 18.20 -12.34
C SER A 60 17.35 18.75 -10.94
N SER A 61 16.54 18.07 -10.17
CA SER A 61 16.16 18.51 -8.81
C SER A 61 17.38 18.45 -7.88
N GLY A 62 17.93 19.61 -7.54
CA GLY A 62 19.01 19.73 -6.57
C GLY A 62 18.66 19.16 -5.18
N LEU A 63 17.39 19.28 -4.79
CA LEU A 63 16.87 18.77 -3.53
C LEU A 63 16.99 17.23 -3.43
N THR A 64 16.64 16.52 -4.50
CA THR A 64 16.72 15.06 -4.54
C THR A 64 18.15 14.56 -4.42
N LEU A 65 19.10 15.21 -5.12
CA LEU A 65 20.51 14.87 -5.03
C LEU A 65 21.10 15.18 -3.66
N GLN A 66 20.71 16.30 -3.05
CA GLN A 66 21.12 16.68 -1.70
C GLN A 66 20.59 15.67 -0.67
N SER A 67 19.35 15.25 -0.79
CA SER A 67 18.75 14.24 0.08
C SER A 67 19.45 12.89 -0.05
N LEU A 68 19.74 12.46 -1.26
CA LEU A 68 20.49 11.23 -1.51
C LEU A 68 21.89 11.32 -0.90
N GLN A 69 22.59 12.43 -1.09
CA GLN A 69 23.92 12.65 -0.51
C GLN A 69 23.90 12.59 1.02
N SER A 70 22.89 13.22 1.64
CA SER A 70 22.71 13.19 3.09
C SER A 70 22.48 11.76 3.60
N MET A 71 21.66 10.97 2.91
CA MET A 71 21.44 9.56 3.27
C MET A 71 22.71 8.72 3.12
N VAL A 72 23.39 8.84 1.99
CA VAL A 72 24.62 8.08 1.72
C VAL A 72 25.73 8.43 2.72
N SER A 73 25.83 9.71 3.13
CA SER A 73 26.80 10.14 4.13
C SER A 73 26.51 9.58 5.52
N GLN A 74 25.23 9.35 5.87
CA GLN A 74 24.88 8.67 7.15
C GLN A 74 25.39 7.22 7.19
N PHE A 75 25.58 6.59 6.04
CA PHE A 75 26.20 5.26 5.94
C PHE A 75 27.75 5.30 5.85
N GLY A 76 28.35 6.48 6.06
CA GLY A 76 29.81 6.65 6.00
C GLY A 76 30.39 6.69 4.59
N LEU A 77 29.55 6.80 3.57
CA LEU A 77 29.99 6.89 2.19
C LEU A 77 30.01 8.37 1.74
N VAL A 78 31.15 8.84 1.29
CA VAL A 78 31.31 10.17 0.69
C VAL A 78 31.25 10.01 -0.83
N THR A 79 30.13 10.36 -1.42
CA THR A 79 29.98 10.29 -2.88
C THR A 79 29.90 11.69 -3.46
N PRO A 80 30.76 12.05 -4.41
CA PRO A 80 30.64 13.33 -5.10
C PRO A 80 29.36 13.37 -5.91
N THR A 81 28.61 14.45 -5.81
CA THR A 81 27.35 14.67 -6.54
C THR A 81 27.51 14.70 -8.06
N SER A 82 28.74 14.97 -8.55
CA SER A 82 29.04 15.05 -9.97
C SER A 82 28.89 13.75 -10.77
N GLY A 83 28.77 12.59 -10.06
CA GLY A 83 28.54 11.29 -10.69
C GLY A 83 27.12 10.76 -10.56
N LEU A 84 26.24 11.45 -9.83
CA LEU A 84 24.88 10.99 -9.57
C LEU A 84 23.91 11.49 -10.66
N ASN A 85 23.19 10.55 -11.26
CA ASN A 85 22.19 10.91 -12.26
C ASN A 85 20.82 11.06 -11.61
N ALA A 86 20.37 12.31 -11.44
CA ALA A 86 19.07 12.63 -10.85
C ALA A 86 17.87 12.04 -11.63
N LYS A 87 18.05 11.65 -12.88
CA LYS A 87 17.00 10.96 -13.67
C LYS A 87 16.73 9.54 -13.18
N ASN A 88 17.63 8.95 -12.40
CA ASN A 88 17.48 7.61 -11.84
C ASN A 88 17.02 7.63 -10.37
N VAL A 89 16.72 8.82 -9.85
CA VAL A 89 16.38 9.04 -8.43
C VAL A 89 15.13 9.88 -8.32
N ALA A 90 14.29 9.60 -7.31
CA ALA A 90 13.10 10.39 -7.02
C ALA A 90 12.94 10.62 -5.52
N SER A 91 12.57 11.84 -5.16
CA SER A 91 12.09 12.17 -3.82
C SER A 91 10.65 11.73 -3.63
N VAL A 92 10.37 11.08 -2.51
CA VAL A 92 9.06 10.47 -2.25
C VAL A 92 8.58 10.73 -0.82
N ILE A 93 7.28 10.76 -0.66
CA ILE A 93 6.59 10.59 0.62
C ILE A 93 6.17 9.13 0.73
N VAL A 94 6.43 8.57 1.90
CA VAL A 94 6.05 7.21 2.28
C VAL A 94 4.98 7.28 3.35
N THR A 95 3.87 6.61 3.16
CA THR A 95 2.77 6.58 4.13
C THR A 95 2.41 5.15 4.47
N ALA A 96 2.04 4.92 5.73
CA ALA A 96 1.52 3.64 6.20
C ALA A 96 0.49 3.86 7.29
N GLU A 97 -0.43 2.93 7.41
CA GLU A 97 -1.37 2.88 8.51
C GLU A 97 -0.92 1.77 9.47
N MET A 98 -0.61 2.16 10.70
CA MET A 98 -0.21 1.24 11.75
C MET A 98 -1.43 0.92 12.61
N PRO A 99 -1.99 -0.30 12.52
CA PRO A 99 -3.05 -0.77 13.41
C PRO A 99 -2.61 -0.70 14.88
N ALA A 100 -3.59 -0.55 15.77
CA ALA A 100 -3.32 -0.61 17.20
C ALA A 100 -2.73 -1.97 17.61
N PHE A 101 -1.95 -1.97 18.67
CA PHE A 101 -1.32 -3.17 19.26
C PHE A 101 -0.28 -3.89 18.39
N MET A 102 0.24 -3.25 17.35
CA MET A 102 1.35 -3.81 16.60
C MET A 102 2.64 -3.82 17.44
N LYS A 103 3.37 -4.92 17.34
CA LYS A 103 4.61 -5.16 18.07
C LYS A 103 5.85 -4.90 17.20
N PRO A 104 6.98 -4.54 17.81
CA PRO A 104 8.26 -4.48 17.09
C PRO A 104 8.54 -5.77 16.31
N GLY A 105 9.10 -5.62 15.12
CA GLY A 105 9.35 -6.70 14.18
C GLY A 105 8.18 -7.10 13.27
N GLN A 106 6.96 -6.66 13.55
CA GLN A 106 5.84 -6.83 12.62
C GLN A 106 6.00 -5.91 11.42
N ARG A 107 5.40 -6.31 10.30
CA ARG A 107 5.55 -5.61 9.03
C ARG A 107 4.25 -5.00 8.55
N LEU A 108 4.36 -3.81 7.96
CA LEU A 108 3.28 -3.03 7.36
C LEU A 108 3.47 -2.89 5.86
N ASP A 109 2.36 -2.79 5.16
CA ASP A 109 2.36 -2.31 3.77
C ASP A 109 2.58 -0.80 3.76
N VAL A 110 3.36 -0.32 2.82
CA VAL A 110 3.60 1.11 2.64
C VAL A 110 3.21 1.55 1.25
N THR A 111 2.73 2.78 1.17
CA THR A 111 2.46 3.49 -0.08
C THR A 111 3.53 4.55 -0.27
N VAL A 112 4.09 4.59 -1.46
CA VAL A 112 5.16 5.52 -1.85
C VAL A 112 4.67 6.40 -2.97
N SER A 113 4.74 7.71 -2.78
CA SER A 113 4.25 8.70 -3.75
C SER A 113 5.34 9.73 -4.04
N THR A 114 5.52 10.11 -5.30
CA THR A 114 6.48 11.14 -5.69
C THR A 114 6.05 12.51 -5.20
N ILE A 115 7.00 13.32 -4.80
CA ILE A 115 6.81 14.75 -4.49
C ILE A 115 7.58 15.65 -5.44
N GLY A 116 8.49 15.09 -6.22
CA GLY A 116 9.28 15.79 -7.22
C GLY A 116 8.72 15.66 -8.64
N GLY A 117 9.56 15.87 -9.62
CA GLY A 117 9.22 15.81 -11.04
C GLY A 117 9.26 14.42 -11.67
N SER A 118 9.37 13.37 -10.88
CA SER A 118 9.47 12.00 -11.37
C SER A 118 8.20 11.59 -12.11
N LYS A 119 8.38 11.01 -13.30
CA LYS A 119 7.29 10.57 -14.17
C LYS A 119 6.80 9.16 -13.85
N SER A 120 7.65 8.33 -13.24
CA SER A 120 7.33 6.94 -12.88
C SER A 120 8.28 6.42 -11.83
N LEU A 121 7.74 5.63 -10.89
CA LEU A 121 8.49 4.89 -9.86
C LEU A 121 8.76 3.43 -10.23
N ARG A 122 8.42 3.00 -11.45
CA ARG A 122 8.58 1.61 -11.87
C ARG A 122 10.04 1.17 -11.80
N GLY A 123 10.26 -0.02 -11.27
CA GLY A 123 11.59 -0.61 -11.13
C GLY A 123 12.43 0.01 -10.02
N GLY A 124 11.89 1.01 -9.32
CA GLY A 124 12.61 1.69 -8.25
C GLY A 124 12.64 0.90 -6.94
N THR A 125 13.66 1.21 -6.15
CA THR A 125 13.82 0.69 -4.78
C THR A 125 13.85 1.85 -3.81
N LEU A 126 13.00 1.79 -2.78
CA LEU A 126 13.00 2.75 -1.68
C LEU A 126 14.19 2.46 -0.77
N LEU A 127 15.00 3.46 -0.53
CA LEU A 127 16.07 3.41 0.47
C LEU A 127 15.46 3.45 1.87
N MET A 128 16.26 3.04 2.87
CA MET A 128 15.85 3.02 4.27
C MET A 128 15.30 4.38 4.71
N THR A 129 14.03 4.40 5.08
CA THR A 129 13.27 5.61 5.37
C THR A 129 12.59 5.48 6.73
N PRO A 130 12.93 6.34 7.71
CA PRO A 130 12.22 6.39 8.97
C PRO A 130 10.81 6.92 8.77
N MET A 131 9.84 6.29 9.44
CA MET A 131 8.43 6.67 9.40
C MET A 131 8.02 7.20 10.76
N LEU A 132 7.56 8.45 10.76
CA LEU A 132 7.20 9.18 11.96
C LEU A 132 5.69 9.17 12.18
N GLY A 133 5.31 9.12 13.46
CA GLY A 133 3.94 9.36 13.89
C GLY A 133 3.62 10.86 14.02
N ALA A 134 2.40 11.17 14.42
CA ALA A 134 1.93 12.54 14.61
C ALA A 134 2.69 13.31 15.73
N ASP A 135 3.34 12.58 16.62
CA ASP A 135 4.19 13.12 17.70
C ASP A 135 5.64 13.41 17.26
N GLY A 136 6.00 13.09 16.02
CA GLY A 136 7.34 13.25 15.47
C GLY A 136 8.32 12.13 15.83
N GLU A 137 7.88 11.10 16.57
CA GLU A 137 8.71 9.94 16.90
C GLU A 137 8.73 8.92 15.77
N THR A 138 9.84 8.21 15.62
CA THR A 138 9.99 7.14 14.64
C THR A 138 9.40 5.84 15.18
N TYR A 139 8.39 5.30 14.49
CA TYR A 139 7.70 4.07 14.84
C TYR A 139 8.03 2.90 13.93
N ALA A 140 8.41 3.17 12.70
CA ALA A 140 8.75 2.15 11.72
C ALA A 140 9.86 2.59 10.78
N VAL A 141 10.47 1.63 10.11
CA VAL A 141 11.45 1.88 9.05
C VAL A 141 10.99 1.17 7.79
N ALA A 142 10.86 1.92 6.70
CA ALA A 142 10.42 1.43 5.40
C ALA A 142 11.60 1.28 4.45
N GLN A 143 11.64 0.17 3.70
CA GLN A 143 12.55 -0.02 2.57
C GLN A 143 12.07 -1.15 1.65
N GLY A 144 12.49 -1.16 0.42
CA GLY A 144 12.25 -2.29 -0.49
C GLY A 144 11.90 -1.88 -1.91
N ASN A 145 11.64 -2.88 -2.73
CA ASN A 145 11.31 -2.70 -4.13
C ASN A 145 9.84 -2.31 -4.29
N LEU A 146 9.59 -1.30 -5.13
CA LEU A 146 8.25 -0.81 -5.39
C LEU A 146 7.51 -1.71 -6.39
N VAL A 147 6.27 -2.01 -6.05
CA VAL A 147 5.29 -2.54 -6.98
C VAL A 147 4.42 -1.38 -7.45
N VAL A 148 4.58 -1.01 -8.70
CA VAL A 148 3.79 0.04 -9.34
C VAL A 148 2.77 -0.61 -10.24
N GLY A 149 1.49 -0.44 -9.92
CA GLY A 149 0.38 -0.98 -10.73
C GLY A 149 0.23 -0.24 -12.06
N GLY A 150 -0.41 -0.92 -13.02
CA GLY A 150 -0.81 -0.36 -14.31
C GLY A 150 0.11 -0.72 -15.47
N LEU A 151 -0.53 -1.16 -16.55
CA LEU A 151 0.05 -1.28 -17.88
C LEU A 151 -0.14 0.06 -18.61
N GLY A 152 0.95 0.76 -18.89
CA GLY A 152 0.92 1.79 -19.91
C GLY A 152 1.04 1.08 -21.26
N VAL A 153 0.02 1.10 -22.08
CA VAL A 153 0.09 0.69 -23.47
C VAL A 153 0.29 1.97 -24.28
N GLU A 154 1.48 2.13 -24.84
CA GLU A 154 1.72 3.15 -25.86
C GLU A 154 1.27 2.58 -27.20
N GLY A 155 0.23 3.18 -27.77
CA GLY A 155 -0.18 2.89 -29.14
C GLY A 155 0.80 3.53 -30.11
N ASN A 156 1.03 2.86 -31.24
CA ASN A 156 1.95 3.31 -32.30
C ASN A 156 1.44 4.60 -33.01
N ASP A 157 0.29 5.10 -32.62
CA ASP A 157 -0.40 6.30 -33.12
C ASP A 157 -0.28 7.50 -32.17
N GLY A 158 0.54 7.39 -31.11
CA GLY A 158 0.73 8.47 -30.12
C GLY A 158 -0.39 8.54 -29.05
N SER A 159 -1.34 7.62 -29.05
CA SER A 159 -2.32 7.49 -27.97
C SER A 159 -1.72 6.70 -26.81
N SER A 160 -1.67 7.28 -25.62
CA SER A 160 -1.27 6.59 -24.40
C SER A 160 -2.48 6.44 -23.48
N VAL A 161 -2.85 5.19 -23.17
CA VAL A 161 -3.83 4.90 -22.13
C VAL A 161 -3.10 4.57 -20.84
N ILE A 162 -3.05 5.50 -19.91
CA ILE A 162 -2.50 5.31 -18.57
C ILE A 162 -3.64 4.82 -17.67
N VAL A 163 -3.70 3.52 -17.40
CA VAL A 163 -4.74 2.91 -16.56
C VAL A 163 -4.45 3.08 -15.07
N ASN A 164 -3.23 3.44 -14.68
CA ASN A 164 -2.85 3.77 -13.29
C ASN A 164 -1.75 4.85 -13.25
N VAL A 165 -1.75 5.61 -12.16
CA VAL A 165 -0.78 6.68 -11.93
C VAL A 165 0.59 6.06 -11.63
N PRO A 166 1.59 6.15 -12.53
CA PRO A 166 2.90 5.51 -12.34
C PRO A 166 3.76 6.19 -11.26
N THR A 167 3.30 7.31 -10.72
CA THR A 167 3.96 8.09 -9.67
C THR A 167 3.63 7.62 -8.26
N VAL A 168 2.79 6.60 -8.13
CA VAL A 168 2.45 5.96 -6.86
C VAL A 168 2.75 4.47 -6.94
N GLY A 169 3.45 3.94 -5.95
CA GLY A 169 3.76 2.52 -5.80
C GLY A 169 3.46 2.02 -4.40
N ARG A 170 3.45 0.71 -4.23
CA ARG A 170 3.32 0.05 -2.94
C ARG A 170 4.49 -0.88 -2.71
N ILE A 171 4.87 -1.04 -1.44
CA ILE A 171 5.82 -2.07 -1.02
C ILE A 171 5.08 -2.95 -0.02
N PRO A 172 4.61 -4.13 -0.43
CA PRO A 172 3.97 -5.07 0.48
C PRO A 172 4.94 -5.46 1.59
N ARG A 173 4.48 -5.35 2.84
CA ARG A 173 5.30 -5.60 4.03
C ARG A 173 6.61 -4.79 4.04
N GLY A 174 6.56 -3.58 3.50
CA GLY A 174 7.74 -2.74 3.24
C GLY A 174 8.27 -1.99 4.47
N ALA A 175 7.50 -1.85 5.53
CA ALA A 175 7.97 -1.25 6.77
C ALA A 175 8.03 -2.26 7.92
N SER A 176 9.07 -2.18 8.73
CA SER A 176 9.24 -2.91 9.99
C SER A 176 8.92 -1.98 11.15
N ILE A 177 8.10 -2.43 12.09
CA ILE A 177 7.80 -1.70 13.32
C ILE A 177 9.02 -1.77 14.25
N GLU A 178 9.45 -0.60 14.72
CA GLU A 178 10.57 -0.47 15.66
C GLU A 178 10.09 -0.13 17.07
N LYS A 179 8.99 0.63 17.19
CA LYS A 179 8.43 1.09 18.46
C LYS A 179 6.94 0.85 18.52
N MET A 180 6.43 0.39 19.67
CA MET A 180 5.00 0.30 19.92
C MET A 180 4.40 1.68 20.20
N VAL A 181 3.15 1.87 19.80
CA VAL A 181 2.35 2.97 20.33
C VAL A 181 1.66 2.50 21.59
N ASP A 182 1.96 3.14 22.69
CA ASP A 182 1.23 2.93 23.94
C ASP A 182 -0.18 3.54 23.77
N THR A 183 -1.16 2.68 23.54
CA THR A 183 -2.56 3.10 23.54
C THR A 183 -3.03 3.03 24.98
N PRO A 184 -3.20 4.16 25.69
CA PRO A 184 -3.76 4.12 27.02
C PRO A 184 -5.19 3.59 26.91
N PHE A 185 -5.46 2.46 27.57
CA PHE A 185 -6.82 2.07 27.84
C PHE A 185 -7.41 3.16 28.73
N GLN A 186 -8.30 3.97 28.20
CA GLN A 186 -9.10 4.86 29.02
C GLN A 186 -10.10 3.96 29.75
N SER A 187 -9.83 3.77 31.03
CA SER A 187 -10.75 3.19 32.01
C SER A 187 -11.92 4.13 32.27
#